data_3a2338c423e620087fe9ea5c8ed2f82c
#
_entry.id   3a2338c423e620087fe9ea5c8ed2f82c
#
_cell.length_a   1.000
_cell.length_b   1.000
_cell.length_c   1.000
_cell.angle_alpha   90.00
_cell.angle_beta   90.00
_cell.angle_gamma   90.00
#
_symmetry.space_group_name_H-M   'P 1'
#
loop_
_entity.id
_entity.type
_entity.pdbx_description
1 polymer ?
#
loop_
_entity_poly.entity_id
_entity_poly.type
_entity_poly.pdbx_seq_one_letter_code
_entity_poly.pdbx_strand_id
1 'polypeptide(L)'
;YTTGDAFSNTTSIDMKVRGIGGHGARPEMARDPIVLASQIVLALQTIVSRENSPLDPAVITVGSIHGGTKHNVIPDEVDLQITLRAYREDVRKRMLASIERIARGTAIAAGIPETLLPIVKVNGTVCPAVYNDPKLTERLAGAWTRALGADHVTAVPPAMVGEDFAMYSLADHSVPSTIFWLGAVDPASLARSRETLVPLPTLHSALFAPVPESTIRTGITAVTAAVLELMK
;
A
#
# COMPACT_ATOMS: atom_id res chain seq x y z
N TYR A 1 -1.45 -18.48 6.34
CA TYR A 1 -0.86 -18.46 4.99
C TYR A 1 -1.89 -17.98 3.97
N THR A 2 -1.42 -17.53 2.81
CA THR A 2 -2.27 -17.13 1.67
C THR A 2 -1.69 -17.76 0.42
N THR A 3 -2.52 -18.35 -0.46
CA THR A 3 -2.10 -18.82 -1.78
C THR A 3 -2.38 -17.76 -2.85
N GLY A 4 -1.51 -17.61 -3.84
CA GLY A 4 -1.67 -16.58 -4.86
C GLY A 4 -1.24 -15.20 -4.36
N ASP A 5 -2.02 -14.15 -4.70
CA ASP A 5 -1.74 -12.79 -4.26
C ASP A 5 -1.74 -12.72 -2.73
N ALA A 6 -0.58 -12.41 -2.13
CA ALA A 6 -0.42 -12.32 -0.68
C ALA A 6 -0.35 -10.86 -0.21
N PHE A 7 0.56 -10.07 -0.82
CA PHE A 7 0.73 -8.65 -0.49
C PHE A 7 0.76 -7.79 -1.74
N SER A 8 0.25 -6.56 -1.62
CA SER A 8 0.18 -5.63 -2.74
C SER A 8 1.54 -5.02 -3.07
N ASN A 9 1.70 -4.55 -4.30
CA ASN A 9 2.78 -3.60 -4.58
C ASN A 9 2.57 -2.30 -3.80
N THR A 10 3.64 -1.55 -3.59
CA THR A 10 3.60 -0.23 -2.98
C THR A 10 4.36 0.74 -3.86
N THR A 11 3.68 1.81 -4.29
CA THR A 11 4.26 2.89 -5.07
C THR A 11 4.04 4.21 -4.34
N SER A 12 5.12 4.88 -3.98
CA SER A 12 5.09 6.23 -3.43
C SER A 12 5.20 7.25 -4.56
N ILE A 13 4.36 8.28 -4.52
CA ILE A 13 4.27 9.31 -5.55
C ILE A 13 4.31 10.67 -4.88
N ASP A 14 5.22 11.52 -5.30
CA ASP A 14 5.21 12.94 -5.00
C ASP A 14 4.57 13.69 -6.16
N MET A 15 3.62 14.56 -5.87
CA MET A 15 2.98 15.44 -6.85
C MET A 15 3.15 16.89 -6.41
N LYS A 16 3.73 17.71 -7.30
CA LYS A 16 3.81 19.15 -7.12
C LYS A 16 2.74 19.82 -7.98
N VAL A 17 1.75 20.42 -7.32
CA VAL A 17 0.69 21.22 -7.97
C VAL A 17 1.14 22.65 -7.97
N ARG A 18 1.35 23.23 -9.16
CA ARG A 18 1.87 24.58 -9.32
C ARG A 18 0.75 25.54 -9.71
N GLY A 19 0.87 26.77 -9.26
CA GLY A 19 -0.06 27.85 -9.52
C GLY A 19 0.65 29.17 -9.77
N ILE A 20 -0.07 30.25 -9.59
CA ILE A 20 0.44 31.62 -9.58
C ILE A 20 -0.06 32.25 -8.29
N GLY A 21 0.87 32.51 -7.38
CA GLY A 21 0.59 33.10 -6.08
C GLY A 21 0.10 34.54 -6.17
N GLY A 22 -0.47 35.01 -5.05
CA GLY A 22 -0.98 36.36 -5.03
C GLY A 22 -1.60 36.77 -3.68
N HIS A 23 -2.17 37.96 -3.68
CA HIS A 23 -2.88 38.47 -2.51
C HIS A 23 -4.24 37.79 -2.37
N GLY A 24 -4.55 37.23 -1.17
CA GLY A 24 -5.78 36.50 -0.92
C GLY A 24 -7.09 37.27 -1.19
N ALA A 25 -7.04 38.62 -1.16
CA ALA A 25 -8.19 39.46 -1.52
C ALA A 25 -8.27 39.79 -3.05
N ARG A 26 -7.34 39.28 -3.86
CA ARG A 26 -7.30 39.45 -5.32
C ARG A 26 -7.12 38.14 -6.05
N PRO A 27 -8.00 37.14 -5.82
CA PRO A 27 -7.85 35.81 -6.41
C PRO A 27 -7.94 35.82 -7.95
N GLU A 28 -8.57 36.81 -8.55
CA GLU A 28 -8.66 36.99 -10.01
C GLU A 28 -7.30 37.23 -10.68
N MET A 29 -6.31 37.70 -9.91
CA MET A 29 -4.93 37.94 -10.38
C MET A 29 -4.03 36.72 -10.19
N ALA A 30 -4.52 35.66 -9.57
CA ALA A 30 -3.77 34.45 -9.21
C ALA A 30 -4.29 33.20 -9.94
N ARG A 31 -3.58 32.10 -9.75
CA ARG A 31 -4.07 30.75 -10.05
C ARG A 31 -3.80 29.89 -8.82
N ASP A 32 -4.83 29.72 -8.01
CA ASP A 32 -4.70 29.15 -6.66
C ASP A 32 -4.39 27.65 -6.70
N PRO A 33 -3.17 27.22 -6.33
CA PRO A 33 -2.80 25.82 -6.33
C PRO A 33 -3.44 25.03 -5.17
N ILE A 34 -3.93 25.69 -4.10
CA ILE A 34 -4.63 25.01 -3.00
C ILE A 34 -6.00 24.53 -3.49
N VAL A 35 -6.74 25.40 -4.19
CA VAL A 35 -8.04 25.03 -4.79
C VAL A 35 -7.83 23.93 -5.83
N LEU A 36 -6.83 24.07 -6.70
CA LEU A 36 -6.48 23.07 -7.71
C LEU A 36 -6.11 21.73 -7.08
N ALA A 37 -5.23 21.71 -6.08
CA ALA A 37 -4.85 20.49 -5.37
C ALA A 37 -6.05 19.80 -4.73
N SER A 38 -6.97 20.56 -4.13
CA SER A 38 -8.20 20.02 -3.54
C SER A 38 -9.08 19.33 -4.60
N GLN A 39 -9.25 19.93 -5.77
CA GLN A 39 -9.97 19.33 -6.91
C GLN A 39 -9.28 18.04 -7.39
N ILE A 40 -7.95 18.06 -7.52
CA ILE A 40 -7.17 16.87 -7.90
C ILE A 40 -7.38 15.76 -6.88
N VAL A 41 -7.27 16.03 -5.57
CA VAL A 41 -7.47 15.02 -4.51
C VAL A 41 -8.83 14.34 -4.65
N LEU A 42 -9.90 15.10 -4.89
CA LEU A 42 -11.25 14.54 -5.09
C LEU A 42 -11.34 13.73 -6.38
N ALA A 43 -10.78 14.26 -7.48
CA ALA A 43 -10.81 13.57 -8.78
C ALA A 43 -10.02 12.25 -8.78
N LEU A 44 -8.90 12.17 -8.06
CA LEU A 44 -8.11 10.94 -7.92
C LEU A 44 -8.91 9.78 -7.33
N GLN A 45 -9.92 10.05 -6.49
CA GLN A 45 -10.78 9.00 -5.91
C GLN A 45 -11.59 8.26 -6.99
N THR A 46 -11.84 8.91 -8.14
CA THR A 46 -12.59 8.29 -9.24
C THR A 46 -11.81 7.17 -9.93
N ILE A 47 -10.49 7.15 -9.83
CA ILE A 47 -9.66 6.08 -10.41
C ILE A 47 -10.07 4.73 -9.83
N VAL A 48 -10.13 4.60 -8.50
CA VAL A 48 -10.54 3.36 -7.85
C VAL A 48 -12.03 3.11 -8.04
N SER A 49 -12.86 4.13 -7.89
CA SER A 49 -14.32 3.96 -7.86
C SER A 49 -14.98 3.87 -9.25
N ARG A 50 -14.32 4.30 -10.35
CA ARG A 50 -14.92 4.42 -11.69
C ARG A 50 -14.07 3.88 -12.83
N GLU A 51 -12.75 3.77 -12.67
CA GLU A 51 -11.85 3.33 -13.75
C GLU A 51 -11.26 1.94 -13.49
N ASN A 52 -11.20 1.52 -12.21
CA ASN A 52 -10.69 0.22 -11.83
C ASN A 52 -11.83 -0.81 -11.74
N SER A 53 -11.54 -2.05 -12.14
CA SER A 53 -12.48 -3.15 -11.97
C SER A 53 -12.72 -3.40 -10.47
N PRO A 54 -13.98 -3.60 -10.02
CA PRO A 54 -14.25 -4.00 -8.63
C PRO A 54 -13.61 -5.33 -8.22
N LEU A 55 -13.21 -6.16 -9.20
CA LEU A 55 -12.55 -7.44 -8.99
C LEU A 55 -11.02 -7.32 -8.87
N ASP A 56 -10.47 -6.15 -9.16
CA ASP A 56 -9.04 -5.85 -9.04
C ASP A 56 -8.81 -4.93 -7.82
N PRO A 57 -8.50 -5.46 -6.63
CA PRO A 57 -8.30 -4.64 -5.44
C PRO A 57 -7.18 -3.63 -5.65
N ALA A 58 -7.47 -2.36 -5.36
CA ALA A 58 -6.52 -1.27 -5.53
C ALA A 58 -6.81 -0.12 -4.55
N VAL A 59 -5.78 0.62 -4.18
CA VAL A 59 -5.86 1.76 -3.25
C VAL A 59 -5.09 2.95 -3.81
N ILE A 60 -5.69 4.12 -3.73
CA ILE A 60 -5.02 5.42 -3.85
C ILE A 60 -5.32 6.21 -2.59
N THR A 61 -4.28 6.64 -1.88
CA THR A 61 -4.43 7.51 -0.71
C THR A 61 -3.52 8.71 -0.84
N VAL A 62 -4.08 9.92 -0.75
CA VAL A 62 -3.30 11.13 -0.55
C VAL A 62 -3.07 11.27 0.96
N GLY A 63 -1.87 10.90 1.39
CA GLY A 63 -1.49 10.85 2.81
C GLY A 63 -0.99 12.20 3.36
N SER A 64 -0.62 13.12 2.46
CA SER A 64 -0.05 14.41 2.84
C SER A 64 -0.41 15.47 1.81
N ILE A 65 -0.73 16.69 2.30
CA ILE A 65 -0.95 17.90 1.51
C ILE A 65 -0.33 19.08 2.25
N HIS A 66 0.58 19.79 1.60
CA HIS A 66 1.27 20.94 2.16
C HIS A 66 1.30 22.10 1.17
N GLY A 67 0.82 23.28 1.58
CA GLY A 67 0.83 24.48 0.79
C GLY A 67 0.42 25.70 1.57
N GLY A 68 1.03 26.84 1.25
CA GLY A 68 0.76 28.12 1.91
C GLY A 68 1.37 28.25 3.30
N THR A 69 1.58 29.51 3.73
CA THR A 69 2.14 29.86 5.04
C THR A 69 1.32 30.91 5.77
N LYS A 70 0.47 31.65 5.06
CA LYS A 70 -0.34 32.76 5.59
C LYS A 70 -1.75 32.70 5.03
N HIS A 71 -2.74 33.02 5.88
CA HIS A 71 -4.17 32.98 5.51
C HIS A 71 -4.58 33.97 4.43
N ASN A 72 -3.81 35.01 4.16
CA ASN A 72 -4.11 36.07 3.19
C ASN A 72 -3.16 36.09 1.99
N VAL A 73 -2.38 35.02 1.77
CA VAL A 73 -1.44 34.87 0.66
C VAL A 73 -1.74 33.54 -0.07
N ILE A 74 -2.04 33.62 -1.35
CA ILE A 74 -2.13 32.45 -2.24
C ILE A 74 -0.70 32.01 -2.55
N PRO A 75 -0.31 30.74 -2.30
CA PRO A 75 1.02 30.25 -2.58
C PRO A 75 1.25 30.00 -4.08
N ASP A 76 2.51 29.74 -4.46
CA ASP A 76 2.86 29.35 -5.82
C ASP A 76 2.72 27.85 -6.09
N GLU A 77 2.74 27.04 -5.03
CA GLU A 77 2.70 25.57 -5.15
C GLU A 77 2.09 24.88 -3.93
N VAL A 78 1.65 23.65 -4.15
CA VAL A 78 1.20 22.67 -3.13
C VAL A 78 1.85 21.32 -3.42
N ASP A 79 2.42 20.70 -2.40
CA ASP A 79 2.98 19.36 -2.45
C ASP A 79 1.99 18.32 -1.92
N LEU A 80 1.81 17.24 -2.68
CA LEU A 80 1.02 16.07 -2.29
C LEU A 80 1.93 14.84 -2.21
N GLN A 81 1.71 14.00 -1.20
CA GLN A 81 2.31 12.68 -1.13
C GLN A 81 1.20 11.62 -1.20
N ILE A 82 1.38 10.70 -2.15
CA ILE A 82 0.35 9.74 -2.52
C ILE A 82 0.93 8.34 -2.43
N THR A 83 0.18 7.38 -1.89
CA THR A 83 0.47 5.96 -2.02
C THR A 83 -0.53 5.30 -2.95
N LEU A 84 -0.01 4.47 -3.85
CA LEU A 84 -0.77 3.62 -4.75
C LEU A 84 -0.44 2.16 -4.43
N ARG A 85 -1.48 1.31 -4.35
CA ARG A 85 -1.33 -0.13 -4.09
C ARG A 85 -2.22 -0.92 -5.02
N ALA A 86 -1.71 -2.03 -5.52
CA ALA A 86 -2.43 -3.01 -6.32
C ALA A 86 -1.71 -4.36 -6.26
N TYR A 87 -2.38 -5.47 -6.56
CA TYR A 87 -1.68 -6.76 -6.69
C TYR A 87 -1.06 -6.91 -8.08
N ARG A 88 -1.73 -6.44 -9.12
CA ARG A 88 -1.32 -6.62 -10.51
C ARG A 88 -0.56 -5.41 -11.03
N GLU A 89 0.53 -5.66 -11.74
CA GLU A 89 1.39 -4.61 -12.30
C GLU A 89 0.71 -3.81 -13.42
N ASP A 90 -0.15 -4.44 -14.22
CA ASP A 90 -0.92 -3.74 -15.26
C ASP A 90 -1.96 -2.77 -14.65
N VAL A 91 -2.58 -3.15 -13.51
CA VAL A 91 -3.46 -2.28 -12.73
C VAL A 91 -2.67 -1.08 -12.21
N ARG A 92 -1.52 -1.31 -11.58
CA ARG A 92 -0.64 -0.25 -11.08
C ARG A 92 -0.27 0.75 -12.17
N LYS A 93 0.16 0.26 -13.33
CA LYS A 93 0.54 1.12 -14.48
C LYS A 93 -0.62 1.95 -15.00
N ARG A 94 -1.81 1.35 -15.14
CA ARG A 94 -3.03 2.09 -15.54
C ARG A 94 -3.37 3.19 -14.53
N MET A 95 -3.34 2.87 -13.23
CA MET A 95 -3.65 3.84 -12.18
C MET A 95 -2.65 5.01 -12.15
N LEU A 96 -1.36 4.74 -12.34
CA LEU A 96 -0.33 5.79 -12.42
C LEU A 96 -0.59 6.72 -13.61
N ALA A 97 -0.87 6.17 -14.79
CA ALA A 97 -1.24 6.95 -15.97
C ALA A 97 -2.52 7.77 -15.74
N SER A 98 -3.50 7.23 -15.00
CA SER A 98 -4.72 7.95 -14.63
C SER A 98 -4.44 9.10 -13.67
N ILE A 99 -3.53 8.93 -12.70
CA ILE A 99 -3.09 10.01 -11.81
C ILE A 99 -2.50 11.18 -12.62
N GLU A 100 -1.59 10.90 -13.53
CA GLU A 100 -0.97 11.93 -14.39
C GLU A 100 -2.01 12.63 -15.28
N ARG A 101 -2.89 11.86 -15.92
CA ARG A 101 -3.97 12.38 -16.77
C ARG A 101 -4.93 13.27 -16.00
N ILE A 102 -5.38 12.84 -14.81
CA ILE A 102 -6.32 13.61 -13.98
C ILE A 102 -5.65 14.90 -13.50
N ALA A 103 -4.43 14.82 -12.98
CA ALA A 103 -3.71 16.00 -12.50
C ALA A 103 -3.55 17.04 -13.63
N ARG A 104 -3.10 16.59 -14.80
CA ARG A 104 -2.94 17.46 -15.99
C ARG A 104 -4.29 18.02 -16.46
N GLY A 105 -5.31 17.16 -16.60
CA GLY A 105 -6.64 17.58 -17.07
C GLY A 105 -7.32 18.58 -16.16
N THR A 106 -7.24 18.38 -14.84
CA THR A 106 -7.79 19.32 -13.85
C THR A 106 -7.06 20.67 -13.89
N ALA A 107 -5.75 20.65 -14.02
CA ALA A 107 -4.95 21.88 -14.14
C ALA A 107 -5.28 22.68 -15.42
N ILE A 108 -5.45 22.00 -16.56
CA ILE A 108 -5.86 22.64 -17.82
C ILE A 108 -7.26 23.26 -17.65
N ALA A 109 -8.21 22.52 -17.07
CA ALA A 109 -9.58 23.01 -16.81
C ALA A 109 -9.59 24.22 -15.86
N ALA A 110 -8.64 24.31 -14.92
CA ALA A 110 -8.45 25.46 -14.03
C ALA A 110 -7.69 26.63 -14.67
N GLY A 111 -7.32 26.56 -15.95
CA GLY A 111 -6.60 27.61 -16.67
C GLY A 111 -5.14 27.78 -16.25
N ILE A 112 -4.51 26.72 -15.77
CA ILE A 112 -3.07 26.71 -15.45
C ILE A 112 -2.26 26.75 -16.76
N PRO A 113 -1.27 27.62 -16.89
CA PRO A 113 -0.38 27.65 -18.04
C PRO A 113 0.36 26.31 -18.24
N GLU A 114 0.65 25.94 -19.47
CA GLU A 114 1.29 24.66 -19.78
C GLU A 114 2.64 24.47 -19.08
N THR A 115 3.38 25.55 -18.88
CA THR A 115 4.66 25.58 -18.16
C THR A 115 4.54 25.30 -16.67
N LEU A 116 3.31 25.40 -16.10
CA LEU A 116 3.01 25.20 -14.68
C LEU A 116 2.14 23.97 -14.42
N LEU A 117 1.96 23.10 -15.40
CA LEU A 117 1.22 21.85 -15.18
C LEU A 117 1.83 21.01 -14.04
N PRO A 118 1.01 20.26 -13.30
CA PRO A 118 1.49 19.43 -12.18
C PRO A 118 2.63 18.50 -12.59
N ILE A 119 3.57 18.32 -11.68
CA ILE A 119 4.66 17.36 -11.82
C ILE A 119 4.34 16.15 -10.95
N VAL A 120 4.26 14.98 -11.58
CA VAL A 120 4.05 13.70 -10.90
C VAL A 120 5.36 12.91 -10.97
N LYS A 121 5.86 12.47 -9.83
CA LYS A 121 7.11 11.72 -9.74
C LYS A 121 6.93 10.50 -8.85
N VAL A 122 7.23 9.32 -9.39
CA VAL A 122 7.37 8.11 -8.56
C VAL A 122 8.62 8.26 -7.71
N ASN A 123 8.47 8.15 -6.39
CA ASN A 123 9.53 8.32 -5.41
C ASN A 123 10.02 6.97 -4.90
N GLY A 124 11.35 6.80 -4.88
CA GLY A 124 12.00 5.58 -4.39
C GLY A 124 11.80 4.36 -5.29
N THR A 125 12.11 3.21 -4.72
CA THR A 125 11.93 1.90 -5.37
C THR A 125 10.50 1.45 -5.22
N VAL A 126 9.88 1.00 -6.30
CA VAL A 126 8.57 0.34 -6.25
C VAL A 126 8.77 -1.01 -5.55
N CYS A 127 8.03 -1.22 -4.46
CA CYS A 127 7.98 -2.52 -3.81
C CYS A 127 6.98 -3.39 -4.59
N PRO A 128 7.39 -4.50 -5.20
CA PRO A 128 6.51 -5.33 -6.02
C PRO A 128 5.48 -6.08 -5.19
N ALA A 129 4.41 -6.56 -5.84
CA ALA A 129 3.45 -7.44 -5.18
C ALA A 129 4.07 -8.80 -4.87
N VAL A 130 3.74 -9.37 -3.71
CA VAL A 130 4.14 -10.72 -3.34
C VAL A 130 3.08 -11.70 -3.80
N TYR A 131 3.50 -12.64 -4.64
CA TYR A 131 2.69 -13.75 -5.09
C TYR A 131 3.24 -15.05 -4.52
N ASN A 132 2.50 -15.69 -3.66
CA ASN A 132 2.84 -17.01 -3.12
C ASN A 132 2.50 -18.09 -4.12
N ASP A 133 3.47 -18.89 -4.55
CA ASP A 133 3.21 -20.03 -5.43
C ASP A 133 2.20 -21.00 -4.80
N PRO A 134 1.05 -21.27 -5.43
CA PRO A 134 0.00 -22.06 -4.80
C PRO A 134 0.43 -23.48 -4.45
N LYS A 135 1.20 -24.15 -5.35
CA LYS A 135 1.64 -25.55 -5.14
C LYS A 135 2.63 -25.62 -3.98
N LEU A 136 3.60 -24.71 -3.96
CA LEU A 136 4.57 -24.61 -2.87
C LEU A 136 3.86 -24.31 -1.55
N THR A 137 2.99 -23.32 -1.54
CA THR A 137 2.30 -22.87 -0.32
C THR A 137 1.41 -23.97 0.26
N GLU A 138 0.64 -24.68 -0.55
CA GLU A 138 -0.19 -25.80 -0.11
C GLU A 138 0.65 -26.98 0.41
N ARG A 139 1.76 -27.31 -0.27
CA ARG A 139 2.72 -28.33 0.19
C ARG A 139 3.26 -27.97 1.58
N LEU A 140 3.65 -26.73 1.79
CA LEU A 140 4.18 -26.25 3.07
C LEU A 140 3.08 -26.15 4.13
N ALA A 141 1.86 -25.73 3.79
CA ALA A 141 0.72 -25.73 4.70
C ALA A 141 0.43 -27.13 5.25
N GLY A 142 0.52 -28.15 4.39
CA GLY A 142 0.45 -29.55 4.83
C GLY A 142 1.57 -29.96 5.80
N ALA A 143 2.79 -29.50 5.56
CA ALA A 143 3.93 -29.74 6.45
C ALA A 143 3.75 -29.04 7.81
N TRP A 144 3.30 -27.78 7.80
CA TRP A 144 2.99 -27.02 9.02
C TRP A 144 1.87 -27.65 9.82
N THR A 145 0.82 -28.11 9.15
CA THR A 145 -0.31 -28.80 9.79
C THR A 145 0.15 -30.08 10.52
N ARG A 146 1.05 -30.86 9.91
CA ARG A 146 1.63 -32.04 10.56
C ARG A 146 2.52 -31.70 11.76
N ALA A 147 3.24 -30.58 11.69
CA ALA A 147 4.21 -30.20 12.72
C ALA A 147 3.59 -29.41 13.89
N LEU A 148 2.59 -28.58 13.62
CA LEU A 148 2.00 -27.65 14.58
C LEU A 148 0.57 -28.05 15.02
N GLY A 149 -0.11 -28.90 14.24
CA GLY A 149 -1.52 -29.20 14.40
C GLY A 149 -2.43 -28.32 13.53
N ALA A 150 -3.58 -28.85 13.13
CA ALA A 150 -4.50 -28.20 12.20
C ALA A 150 -5.06 -26.86 12.76
N ASP A 151 -5.28 -26.79 14.07
CA ASP A 151 -5.83 -25.59 14.72
C ASP A 151 -4.85 -24.40 14.73
N HIS A 152 -3.59 -24.63 14.42
CA HIS A 152 -2.53 -23.62 14.40
C HIS A 152 -2.12 -23.15 12.99
N VAL A 153 -2.75 -23.68 11.94
CA VAL A 153 -2.43 -23.36 10.56
C VAL A 153 -3.68 -22.88 9.84
N THR A 154 -3.75 -21.56 9.62
CA THR A 154 -4.97 -20.93 9.08
C THR A 154 -4.68 -20.25 7.77
N ALA A 155 -5.54 -20.48 6.76
CA ALA A 155 -5.57 -19.68 5.55
C ALA A 155 -6.17 -18.31 5.87
N VAL A 156 -5.52 -17.25 5.40
CA VAL A 156 -5.95 -15.85 5.59
C VAL A 156 -6.09 -15.16 4.24
N PRO A 157 -6.97 -14.15 4.13
CA PRO A 157 -7.11 -13.39 2.89
C PRO A 157 -5.83 -12.60 2.58
N PRO A 158 -5.63 -12.19 1.33
CA PRO A 158 -4.55 -11.28 0.94
C PRO A 158 -4.65 -9.93 1.67
N ALA A 159 -3.51 -9.25 1.84
CA ALA A 159 -3.44 -7.97 2.53
C ALA A 159 -2.82 -6.88 1.65
N MET A 160 -3.35 -5.65 1.74
CA MET A 160 -2.83 -4.48 1.01
C MET A 160 -1.61 -3.85 1.71
N VAL A 161 -0.74 -4.68 2.30
CA VAL A 161 0.54 -4.26 2.87
C VAL A 161 1.65 -4.42 1.84
N GLY A 162 2.77 -3.70 2.03
CA GLY A 162 3.96 -3.83 1.19
C GLY A 162 5.01 -4.69 1.88
N GLU A 163 5.72 -5.49 1.08
CA GLU A 163 6.81 -6.35 1.53
C GLU A 163 7.82 -6.55 0.38
N ASP A 164 9.11 -6.45 0.66
CA ASP A 164 10.15 -6.56 -0.38
C ASP A 164 10.55 -8.01 -0.71
N PHE A 165 10.00 -9.00 -0.04
CA PHE A 165 10.24 -10.43 -0.27
C PHE A 165 10.05 -10.84 -1.74
N ALA A 166 9.14 -10.18 -2.47
CA ALA A 166 8.93 -10.43 -3.90
C ALA A 166 10.17 -10.18 -4.76
N MET A 167 11.16 -9.43 -4.27
CA MET A 167 12.41 -9.20 -5.00
C MET A 167 13.19 -10.50 -5.27
N TYR A 168 13.04 -11.52 -4.43
CA TYR A 168 13.66 -12.83 -4.66
C TYR A 168 13.06 -13.52 -5.88
N SER A 169 11.73 -13.57 -6.00
CA SER A 169 11.06 -14.20 -7.16
C SER A 169 11.20 -13.37 -8.43
N LEU A 170 11.43 -12.06 -8.33
CA LEU A 170 11.73 -11.22 -9.49
C LEU A 170 13.16 -11.43 -10.01
N ALA A 171 14.11 -11.75 -9.11
CA ALA A 171 15.48 -12.05 -9.51
C ALA A 171 15.56 -13.35 -10.32
N ASP A 172 14.74 -14.35 -9.99
CA ASP A 172 14.60 -15.60 -10.75
C ASP A 172 13.15 -16.11 -10.68
N HIS A 173 12.39 -15.87 -11.75
CA HIS A 173 10.99 -16.30 -11.87
C HIS A 173 10.79 -17.83 -11.90
N SER A 174 11.86 -18.62 -12.08
CA SER A 174 11.78 -20.08 -12.04
C SER A 174 11.73 -20.64 -10.61
N VAL A 175 12.08 -19.81 -9.61
CA VAL A 175 12.10 -20.20 -8.19
C VAL A 175 10.76 -19.84 -7.55
N PRO A 176 9.90 -20.84 -7.24
CA PRO A 176 8.66 -20.58 -6.53
C PRO A 176 8.96 -20.09 -5.12
N SER A 177 8.19 -19.09 -4.67
CA SER A 177 8.37 -18.48 -3.37
C SER A 177 7.07 -18.42 -2.59
N THR A 178 7.19 -18.35 -1.26
CA THR A 178 6.04 -18.16 -0.36
C THR A 178 6.47 -17.45 0.90
N ILE A 179 5.62 -16.56 1.39
CA ILE A 179 5.73 -15.91 2.68
C ILE A 179 4.46 -16.20 3.50
N PHE A 180 4.57 -16.24 4.81
CA PHE A 180 3.45 -16.52 5.69
C PHE A 180 3.47 -15.61 6.92
N TRP A 181 2.32 -15.44 7.52
CA TRP A 181 2.18 -14.74 8.79
C TRP A 181 2.50 -15.67 9.97
N LEU A 182 3.28 -15.19 10.91
CA LEU A 182 3.51 -15.84 12.19
C LEU A 182 2.69 -15.12 13.27
N GLY A 183 1.82 -15.86 13.95
CA GLY A 183 1.04 -15.33 15.07
C GLY A 183 1.96 -14.94 16.24
N ALA A 184 1.81 -13.73 16.74
CA ALA A 184 2.69 -13.16 17.76
C ALA A 184 1.94 -12.56 18.96
N VAL A 185 0.61 -12.59 18.95
CA VAL A 185 -0.25 -12.00 19.99
C VAL A 185 -0.61 -13.05 21.02
N ASP A 186 -0.57 -12.68 22.31
CA ASP A 186 -1.07 -13.48 23.39
C ASP A 186 -2.56 -13.84 23.20
N PRO A 187 -2.97 -15.13 23.30
CA PRO A 187 -4.35 -15.55 23.10
C PRO A 187 -5.36 -14.87 24.02
N ALA A 188 -5.00 -14.59 25.28
CA ALA A 188 -5.89 -13.90 26.21
C ALA A 188 -6.10 -12.44 25.82
N SER A 189 -5.07 -11.76 25.33
CA SER A 189 -5.16 -10.41 24.79
C SER A 189 -6.01 -10.35 23.52
N LEU A 190 -5.90 -11.36 22.65
CA LEU A 190 -6.74 -11.47 21.46
C LEU A 190 -8.21 -11.71 21.82
N ALA A 191 -8.50 -12.59 22.78
CA ALA A 191 -9.85 -12.85 23.27
C ALA A 191 -10.46 -11.56 23.86
N ARG A 192 -9.73 -10.86 24.72
CA ARG A 192 -10.17 -9.60 25.31
C ARG A 192 -10.48 -8.54 24.26
N SER A 193 -9.60 -8.40 23.26
CA SER A 193 -9.83 -7.45 22.15
C SER A 193 -11.14 -7.74 21.41
N ARG A 194 -11.46 -9.01 21.18
CA ARG A 194 -12.71 -9.43 20.53
C ARG A 194 -13.94 -9.14 21.40
N GLU A 195 -13.83 -9.35 22.69
CA GLU A 195 -14.94 -9.09 23.64
C GLU A 195 -15.20 -7.60 23.83
N THR A 196 -14.15 -6.82 23.95
CA THR A 196 -14.25 -5.38 24.26
C THR A 196 -14.34 -4.50 23.03
N LEU A 197 -14.12 -5.06 21.82
CA LEU A 197 -13.99 -4.34 20.55
C LEU A 197 -12.87 -3.27 20.55
N VAL A 198 -11.94 -3.36 21.49
CA VAL A 198 -10.76 -2.48 21.54
C VAL A 198 -9.66 -3.11 20.66
N PRO A 199 -9.21 -2.42 19.59
CA PRO A 199 -8.20 -2.96 18.71
C PRO A 199 -6.87 -3.22 19.42
N LEU A 200 -6.20 -4.30 19.04
CA LEU A 200 -4.82 -4.56 19.46
C LEU A 200 -3.86 -3.56 18.79
N PRO A 201 -2.71 -3.26 19.42
CA PRO A 201 -1.66 -2.50 18.76
C PRO A 201 -1.26 -3.15 17.43
N THR A 202 -1.26 -2.36 16.37
CA THR A 202 -0.88 -2.81 15.02
C THR A 202 0.63 -2.87 14.85
N LEU A 203 1.10 -3.53 13.79
CA LEU A 203 2.49 -3.41 13.32
C LEU A 203 2.87 -1.92 13.19
N HIS A 204 4.12 -1.57 13.51
CA HIS A 204 4.66 -0.20 13.59
C HIS A 204 4.13 0.65 14.75
N SER A 205 3.28 0.11 15.63
CA SER A 205 2.94 0.78 16.88
C SER A 205 4.06 0.59 17.92
N ALA A 206 4.38 1.63 18.68
CA ALA A 206 5.31 1.53 19.81
C ALA A 206 4.81 0.58 20.92
N LEU A 207 3.52 0.25 20.91
CA LEU A 207 2.88 -0.67 21.84
C LEU A 207 2.79 -2.10 21.31
N PHE A 208 3.25 -2.37 20.07
CA PHE A 208 3.28 -3.72 19.53
C PHE A 208 4.37 -4.54 20.23
N ALA A 209 3.93 -5.54 20.99
CA ALA A 209 4.82 -6.40 21.76
C ALA A 209 4.47 -7.88 21.48
N PRO A 210 5.20 -8.57 20.59
CA PRO A 210 5.00 -10.00 20.37
C PRO A 210 5.38 -10.80 21.61
N VAL A 211 4.69 -11.92 21.86
CA VAL A 211 5.04 -12.86 22.94
C VAL A 211 6.30 -13.63 22.51
N PRO A 212 7.48 -13.42 23.13
CA PRO A 212 8.74 -13.87 22.54
C PRO A 212 8.85 -15.40 22.45
N GLU A 213 8.63 -16.10 23.56
CA GLU A 213 8.91 -17.54 23.64
C GLU A 213 8.04 -18.36 22.69
N SER A 214 6.73 -18.20 22.75
CA SER A 214 5.81 -18.97 21.89
C SER A 214 5.97 -18.62 20.41
N THR A 215 6.18 -17.33 20.10
CA THR A 215 6.40 -16.88 18.72
C THR A 215 7.67 -17.46 18.13
N ILE A 216 8.80 -17.40 18.86
CA ILE A 216 10.09 -17.93 18.40
C ILE A 216 10.01 -19.45 18.23
N ARG A 217 9.44 -20.15 19.19
CA ARG A 217 9.27 -21.61 19.14
C ARG A 217 8.44 -22.05 17.94
N THR A 218 7.30 -21.40 17.72
CA THR A 218 6.43 -21.68 16.57
C THR A 218 7.13 -21.35 15.25
N GLY A 219 7.86 -20.23 15.19
CA GLY A 219 8.61 -19.83 14.00
C GLY A 219 9.71 -20.84 13.63
N ILE A 220 10.50 -21.29 14.63
CA ILE A 220 11.52 -22.33 14.42
C ILE A 220 10.87 -23.61 13.91
N THR A 221 9.80 -24.08 14.53
CA THR A 221 9.08 -25.29 14.12
C THR A 221 8.56 -25.16 12.69
N ALA A 222 7.93 -24.05 12.34
CA ALA A 222 7.37 -23.81 11.00
C ALA A 222 8.45 -23.79 9.92
N VAL A 223 9.53 -23.03 10.14
CA VAL A 223 10.63 -22.94 9.16
C VAL A 223 11.34 -24.28 9.02
N THR A 224 11.62 -24.97 10.14
CA THR A 224 12.26 -26.31 10.10
C THR A 224 11.39 -27.32 9.36
N ALA A 225 10.08 -27.35 9.63
CA ALA A 225 9.15 -28.23 8.91
C ALA A 225 9.11 -27.95 7.41
N ALA A 226 9.14 -26.67 7.03
CA ALA A 226 9.21 -26.26 5.63
C ALA A 226 10.50 -26.75 4.94
N VAL A 227 11.66 -26.50 5.56
CA VAL A 227 12.97 -26.95 5.01
C VAL A 227 13.02 -28.46 4.86
N LEU A 228 12.63 -29.22 5.90
CA LEU A 228 12.63 -30.68 5.85
C LEU A 228 11.64 -31.23 4.79
N GLU A 229 10.52 -30.54 4.55
CA GLU A 229 9.57 -30.91 3.50
C GLU A 229 10.15 -30.67 2.10
N LEU A 230 10.90 -29.57 1.91
CA LEU A 230 11.52 -29.24 0.63
C LEU A 230 12.73 -30.11 0.27
N MET A 231 13.36 -30.71 1.27
CA MET A 231 14.50 -31.63 1.07
C MET A 231 14.10 -33.07 0.70
N LYS A 232 12.80 -33.39 0.69
CA LYS A 232 12.28 -34.69 0.20
C LYS A 232 12.17 -34.70 -1.31
#